data_4abfa297dc47d776780138f257bc86cd
#
_entry.id   4abfa297dc47d776780138f257bc86cd
#
_cell.length_a   1.000
_cell.length_b   1.000
_cell.length_c   1.000
_cell.angle_alpha   90.00
_cell.angle_beta   90.00
_cell.angle_gamma   90.00
#
_symmetry.space_group_name_H-M   'P 1'
#
loop_
_entity.id
_entity.type
_entity.pdbx_description
1 polymer ?
#
loop_
_entity_poly.entity_id
_entity_poly.type
_entity_poly.pdbx_seq_one_letter_code
_entity_poly.pdbx_strand_id
1 'polypeptide(L)'
;PVADVELSEIESAELAERDGGVCVGLPVAGAEVRIVPLGFGPESVPEPVAHGVTGEILVRAPWVSEGYLGLWATQRAARPGAGDWHRSGDVGHVDLAGRLWVEGRAAHVVDGAGGPVTSVPVERAVERALGLMRSAAVGVGPAGAQQLVVVVEQPDADAGPADAEIMARVRNEVAHPVAAVLSVPSLPVDVRHNAKIDRAAVAAWADTVLAGGRVKPNW
;
A
#
# COMPACT_ATOMS: atom_id res chain seq x y z
N PRO A 1 -12.78 -20.97 23.85
CA PRO A 1 -11.59 -21.40 23.16
C PRO A 1 -11.74 -20.92 21.72
N VAL A 2 -10.97 -19.90 21.37
CA VAL A 2 -10.82 -19.47 19.99
C VAL A 2 -10.07 -20.60 19.31
N ALA A 3 -10.69 -21.23 18.31
CA ALA A 3 -9.97 -22.16 17.49
C ALA A 3 -8.85 -21.39 16.78
N ASP A 4 -7.61 -21.73 17.07
CA ASP A 4 -6.47 -21.33 16.29
C ASP A 4 -6.68 -21.87 14.87
N VAL A 5 -7.13 -21.02 13.96
CA VAL A 5 -7.17 -21.33 12.54
C VAL A 5 -5.74 -21.12 12.05
N GLU A 6 -4.88 -22.12 12.20
CA GLU A 6 -3.67 -22.23 11.40
C GLU A 6 -4.11 -22.45 9.95
N LEU A 7 -4.18 -21.37 9.19
CA LEU A 7 -4.26 -21.47 7.74
C LEU A 7 -2.98 -22.17 7.27
N SER A 8 -3.11 -23.24 6.49
CA SER A 8 -1.95 -23.86 5.88
C SER A 8 -1.23 -22.81 5.01
N GLU A 9 0.09 -22.90 4.88
CA GLU A 9 0.86 -21.97 4.04
C GLU A 9 0.33 -21.92 2.59
N ILE A 10 -0.20 -23.04 2.11
CA ILE A 10 -0.80 -23.18 0.77
C ILE A 10 -2.11 -22.36 0.69
N GLU A 11 -3.00 -22.49 1.67
CA GLU A 11 -4.25 -21.71 1.72
C GLU A 11 -3.97 -20.22 1.87
N SER A 12 -2.94 -19.86 2.63
CA SER A 12 -2.50 -18.45 2.77
C SER A 12 -1.95 -17.88 1.46
N ALA A 13 -1.21 -18.67 0.69
CA ALA A 13 -0.69 -18.28 -0.61
C ALA A 13 -1.82 -18.14 -1.66
N GLU A 14 -2.73 -19.11 -1.75
CA GLU A 14 -3.87 -19.05 -2.68
C GLU A 14 -4.83 -17.89 -2.37
N LEU A 15 -5.04 -17.60 -1.08
CA LEU A 15 -5.85 -16.47 -0.65
C LEU A 15 -5.16 -15.13 -0.95
N ALA A 16 -3.84 -15.05 -0.71
CA ALA A 16 -3.04 -13.88 -1.06
C ALA A 16 -3.04 -13.58 -2.57
N GLU A 17 -3.05 -14.62 -3.39
CA GLU A 17 -3.17 -14.50 -4.85
C GLU A 17 -4.52 -13.96 -5.29
N ARG A 18 -5.61 -14.37 -4.63
CA ARG A 18 -6.98 -14.02 -5.00
C ARG A 18 -7.38 -12.59 -4.62
N ASP A 19 -6.93 -12.12 -3.46
CA ASP A 19 -7.47 -10.89 -2.85
C ASP A 19 -6.48 -9.71 -2.85
N GLY A 20 -5.25 -9.93 -3.32
CA GLY A 20 -4.30 -8.87 -3.66
C GLY A 20 -3.55 -8.20 -2.51
N GLY A 21 -3.93 -8.43 -1.25
CA GLY A 21 -3.29 -7.85 -0.05
C GLY A 21 -2.44 -8.85 0.74
N VAL A 22 -2.04 -8.46 1.95
CA VAL A 22 -1.48 -9.35 2.98
C VAL A 22 -2.58 -9.70 3.97
N CYS A 23 -2.95 -10.99 4.04
CA CYS A 23 -3.89 -11.45 5.05
C CYS A 23 -3.24 -11.39 6.44
N VAL A 24 -3.86 -10.65 7.34
CA VAL A 24 -3.43 -10.54 8.74
C VAL A 24 -4.37 -11.27 9.71
N GLY A 25 -5.37 -11.99 9.16
CA GLY A 25 -6.29 -12.82 9.92
C GLY A 25 -7.48 -12.06 10.49
N LEU A 26 -8.12 -12.65 11.49
CA LEU A 26 -9.28 -12.08 12.17
C LEU A 26 -8.86 -11.07 13.24
N PRO A 27 -9.66 -10.02 13.48
CA PRO A 27 -9.44 -9.13 14.62
C PRO A 27 -9.44 -9.93 15.94
N VAL A 28 -8.48 -9.63 16.81
CA VAL A 28 -8.41 -10.26 18.14
C VAL A 28 -9.60 -9.87 19.01
N ALA A 29 -9.96 -10.70 19.98
CA ALA A 29 -11.08 -10.44 20.87
C ALA A 29 -10.96 -9.07 21.56
N GLY A 30 -12.01 -8.26 21.49
CA GLY A 30 -12.04 -6.90 22.02
C GLY A 30 -11.51 -5.82 21.10
N ALA A 31 -10.96 -6.17 19.91
CA ALA A 31 -10.69 -5.21 18.85
C ALA A 31 -11.83 -5.18 17.84
N GLU A 32 -12.15 -4.00 17.38
CA GLU A 32 -13.05 -3.78 16.25
C GLU A 32 -12.27 -3.15 15.10
N VAL A 33 -12.51 -3.63 13.90
CA VAL A 33 -11.96 -3.09 12.67
C VAL A 33 -13.10 -2.56 11.81
N ARG A 34 -12.89 -1.38 11.23
CA ARG A 34 -13.82 -0.79 10.26
C ARG A 34 -13.04 -0.35 9.03
N ILE A 35 -13.55 -0.68 7.86
CA ILE A 35 -13.02 -0.17 6.60
C ILE A 35 -13.94 0.95 6.12
N VAL A 36 -13.38 2.12 5.88
CA VAL A 36 -14.14 3.31 5.49
C VAL A 36 -13.62 3.88 4.17
N PRO A 37 -14.40 4.72 3.46
CA PRO A 37 -13.93 5.34 2.22
C PRO A 37 -12.58 6.05 2.40
N LEU A 38 -11.74 6.00 1.38
CA LEU A 38 -10.45 6.70 1.37
C LEU A 38 -10.64 8.22 1.37
N GLY A 39 -9.69 8.94 1.97
CA GLY A 39 -9.61 10.40 1.90
C GLY A 39 -10.66 11.15 2.69
N PHE A 40 -11.34 10.52 3.65
CA PHE A 40 -12.31 11.20 4.50
C PHE A 40 -11.64 12.20 5.48
N GLY A 41 -12.38 13.25 5.83
CA GLY A 41 -11.91 14.29 6.76
C GLY A 41 -11.93 13.86 8.22
N PRO A 42 -11.33 14.65 9.13
CA PRO A 42 -11.24 14.33 10.56
C PRO A 42 -12.53 14.63 11.35
N GLU A 43 -13.58 15.15 10.70
CA GLU A 43 -14.78 15.67 11.41
C GLU A 43 -15.70 14.56 11.93
N SER A 44 -15.76 13.44 11.20
CA SER A 44 -16.61 12.31 11.56
C SER A 44 -16.06 11.00 11.00
N VAL A 45 -16.46 9.88 11.57
CA VAL A 45 -16.20 8.54 11.03
C VAL A 45 -17.27 8.21 10.00
N PRO A 46 -16.93 7.94 8.74
CA PRO A 46 -17.90 7.53 7.72
C PRO A 46 -18.51 6.16 8.03
N GLU A 47 -19.62 5.85 7.35
CA GLU A 47 -20.14 4.49 7.31
C GLU A 47 -19.12 3.54 6.66
N PRO A 48 -19.06 2.27 7.12
CA PRO A 48 -18.15 1.29 6.55
C PRO A 48 -18.51 0.97 5.10
N VAL A 49 -17.48 0.66 4.32
CA VAL A 49 -17.66 0.11 2.96
C VAL A 49 -18.08 -1.36 3.02
N ALA A 50 -18.54 -1.91 1.90
CA ALA A 50 -18.92 -3.32 1.80
C ALA A 50 -17.67 -4.23 1.92
N HIS A 51 -17.89 -5.50 2.29
CA HIS A 51 -16.83 -6.52 2.32
C HIS A 51 -16.17 -6.65 0.94
N GLY A 52 -14.87 -6.80 0.91
CA GLY A 52 -14.05 -6.88 -0.31
C GLY A 52 -13.78 -5.51 -0.97
N VAL A 53 -14.34 -4.42 -0.45
CA VAL A 53 -14.05 -3.07 -0.95
C VAL A 53 -12.89 -2.47 -0.17
N THR A 54 -11.86 -2.03 -0.89
CA THR A 54 -10.69 -1.37 -0.32
C THR A 54 -11.04 0.00 0.25
N GLY A 55 -10.56 0.27 1.45
CA GLY A 55 -10.72 1.54 2.14
C GLY A 55 -9.66 1.77 3.19
N GLU A 56 -9.81 2.81 3.99
CA GLU A 56 -8.92 3.10 5.10
C GLU A 56 -9.30 2.27 6.34
N ILE A 57 -8.30 1.71 7.00
CA ILE A 57 -8.47 0.82 8.15
C ILE A 57 -8.54 1.66 9.43
N LEU A 58 -9.67 1.60 10.11
CA LEU A 58 -9.85 2.13 11.45
C LEU A 58 -9.89 1.00 12.47
N VAL A 59 -9.29 1.25 13.62
CA VAL A 59 -9.25 0.30 14.73
C VAL A 59 -9.81 0.94 15.99
N ARG A 60 -10.61 0.18 16.75
CA ARG A 60 -11.07 0.52 18.08
C ARG A 60 -10.78 -0.65 19.03
N ALA A 61 -10.09 -0.38 20.13
CA ALA A 61 -9.82 -1.38 21.16
C ALA A 61 -9.43 -0.67 22.48
N PRO A 62 -9.66 -1.31 23.65
CA PRO A 62 -9.34 -0.72 24.97
C PRO A 62 -7.85 -0.40 25.17
N TRP A 63 -6.96 -1.03 24.40
CA TRP A 63 -5.51 -0.86 24.45
C TRP A 63 -4.93 0.06 23.39
N VAL A 64 -5.77 0.61 22.49
CA VAL A 64 -5.31 1.62 21.54
C VAL A 64 -5.04 2.91 22.30
N SER A 65 -3.86 3.52 22.04
CA SER A 65 -3.41 4.71 22.75
C SER A 65 -4.47 5.81 22.73
N GLU A 66 -4.68 6.50 23.86
CA GLU A 66 -5.71 7.54 24.00
C GLU A 66 -5.38 8.79 23.17
N GLY A 67 -4.09 9.02 22.87
CA GLY A 67 -3.74 10.20 22.09
C GLY A 67 -2.25 10.44 21.89
N TYR A 68 -1.98 11.50 21.15
CA TYR A 68 -0.64 12.00 20.81
C TYR A 68 -0.32 13.24 21.65
N LEU A 69 0.44 13.08 22.70
CA LEU A 69 0.76 14.16 23.63
C LEU A 69 1.42 15.36 22.93
N GLY A 70 0.84 16.54 23.07
CA GLY A 70 1.35 17.77 22.48
C GLY A 70 1.20 17.92 20.95
N LEU A 71 0.63 16.92 20.27
CA LEU A 71 0.48 16.90 18.81
C LEU A 71 -0.99 16.99 18.41
N TRP A 72 -1.64 18.12 18.67
CA TRP A 72 -3.08 18.30 18.47
C TRP A 72 -3.55 18.05 17.01
N ALA A 73 -2.74 18.44 16.02
CA ALA A 73 -3.07 18.20 14.61
C ALA A 73 -3.02 16.71 14.26
N THR A 74 -1.98 16.01 14.75
CA THR A 74 -1.87 14.54 14.62
C THR A 74 -3.00 13.83 15.35
N GLN A 75 -3.33 14.30 16.56
CA GLN A 75 -4.45 13.76 17.35
C GLN A 75 -5.76 13.89 16.58
N ARG A 76 -6.07 15.07 16.04
CA ARG A 76 -7.29 15.31 15.27
C ARG A 76 -7.35 14.44 14.01
N ALA A 77 -6.24 14.31 13.30
CA ALA A 77 -6.17 13.48 12.09
C ALA A 77 -6.32 11.98 12.42
N ALA A 78 -5.72 11.50 13.51
CA ALA A 78 -5.72 10.10 13.91
C ALA A 78 -7.00 9.66 14.63
N ARG A 79 -7.80 10.60 15.18
CA ARG A 79 -9.03 10.34 15.94
C ARG A 79 -10.21 11.10 15.34
N PRO A 80 -10.78 10.63 14.23
CA PRO A 80 -11.87 11.32 13.56
C PRO A 80 -13.12 11.40 14.45
N GLY A 81 -13.81 12.55 14.41
CA GLY A 81 -15.01 12.81 15.21
C GLY A 81 -14.78 12.89 16.72
N ALA A 82 -13.52 13.04 17.18
CA ALA A 82 -13.13 12.96 18.60
C ALA A 82 -13.63 11.67 19.28
N GLY A 83 -13.84 10.60 18.51
CA GLY A 83 -14.35 9.32 18.97
C GLY A 83 -13.25 8.30 19.31
N ASP A 84 -13.69 7.07 19.60
CA ASP A 84 -12.82 5.96 20.01
C ASP A 84 -12.09 5.30 18.84
N TRP A 85 -12.44 5.64 17.59
CA TRP A 85 -11.81 5.10 16.41
C TRP A 85 -10.44 5.72 16.16
N HIS A 86 -9.47 4.88 15.87
CA HIS A 86 -8.12 5.29 15.50
C HIS A 86 -7.85 4.97 14.03
N ARG A 87 -7.37 5.95 13.26
CA ARG A 87 -6.88 5.76 11.90
C ARG A 87 -5.50 5.11 11.95
N SER A 88 -5.39 3.89 11.44
CA SER A 88 -4.09 3.18 11.39
C SER A 88 -3.12 3.81 10.39
N GLY A 89 -3.64 4.51 9.39
CA GLY A 89 -2.91 4.99 8.23
C GLY A 89 -2.63 3.88 7.22
N ASP A 90 -3.21 2.70 7.42
CA ASP A 90 -3.16 1.59 6.47
C ASP A 90 -4.45 1.53 5.65
N VAL A 91 -4.37 0.92 4.48
CA VAL A 91 -5.50 0.66 3.58
C VAL A 91 -5.62 -0.83 3.33
N GLY A 92 -6.86 -1.27 3.11
CA GLY A 92 -7.16 -2.67 2.88
C GLY A 92 -8.66 -2.95 2.91
N HIS A 93 -9.03 -4.21 3.00
CA HIS A 93 -10.42 -4.64 3.07
C HIS A 93 -10.62 -5.76 4.08
N VAL A 94 -11.87 -6.03 4.40
CA VAL A 94 -12.30 -7.23 5.13
C VAL A 94 -13.02 -8.13 4.15
N ASP A 95 -12.64 -9.41 4.09
CA ASP A 95 -13.27 -10.40 3.23
C ASP A 95 -14.59 -10.95 3.82
N LEU A 96 -15.29 -11.80 3.07
CA LEU A 96 -16.55 -12.40 3.50
C LEU A 96 -16.41 -13.35 4.72
N ALA A 97 -15.18 -13.81 5.02
CA ALA A 97 -14.89 -14.60 6.21
C ALA A 97 -14.51 -13.74 7.42
N GLY A 98 -14.51 -12.39 7.27
CA GLY A 98 -14.16 -11.44 8.32
C GLY A 98 -12.66 -11.22 8.50
N ARG A 99 -11.80 -11.76 7.62
CA ARG A 99 -10.34 -11.60 7.71
C ARG A 99 -9.94 -10.25 7.15
N LEU A 100 -9.03 -9.58 7.83
CA LEU A 100 -8.44 -8.31 7.40
C LEU A 100 -7.28 -8.56 6.42
N TRP A 101 -7.30 -7.84 5.32
CA TRP A 101 -6.27 -7.81 4.29
C TRP A 101 -5.69 -6.41 4.21
N VAL A 102 -4.36 -6.29 4.36
CA VAL A 102 -3.64 -5.02 4.29
C VAL A 102 -3.03 -4.86 2.91
N GLU A 103 -3.35 -3.75 2.24
CA GLU A 103 -2.95 -3.46 0.86
C GLU A 103 -1.91 -2.33 0.76
N GLY A 104 -1.53 -1.73 1.87
CA GLY A 104 -0.50 -0.70 1.94
C GLY A 104 -0.82 0.42 2.92
N ARG A 105 -0.16 1.56 2.74
CA ARG A 105 -0.37 2.77 3.53
C ARG A 105 -1.24 3.75 2.76
N ALA A 106 -2.14 4.45 3.45
CA ALA A 106 -2.99 5.48 2.85
C ALA A 106 -2.19 6.56 2.11
N ALA A 107 -1.04 6.95 2.66
CA ALA A 107 -0.14 7.93 2.06
C ALA A 107 0.54 7.46 0.75
N HIS A 108 0.45 6.17 0.43
CA HIS A 108 1.07 5.57 -0.77
C HIS A 108 0.04 5.07 -1.79
N VAL A 109 -1.24 5.32 -1.55
CA VAL A 109 -2.29 5.05 -2.55
C VAL A 109 -2.05 5.95 -3.75
N VAL A 110 -2.03 5.36 -4.94
CA VAL A 110 -1.95 6.11 -6.20
C VAL A 110 -3.35 6.61 -6.52
N ASP A 111 -3.54 7.92 -6.49
CA ASP A 111 -4.82 8.59 -6.73
C ASP A 111 -4.91 9.02 -8.21
N GLY A 112 -5.32 8.08 -9.05
CA GLY A 112 -5.41 8.26 -10.50
C GLY A 112 -6.84 8.40 -11.02
N ALA A 113 -6.98 8.83 -12.25
CA ALA A 113 -8.27 9.01 -12.93
C ALA A 113 -9.10 7.71 -13.03
N GLY A 114 -8.48 6.54 -12.93
CA GLY A 114 -9.14 5.22 -12.92
C GLY A 114 -9.58 4.75 -11.54
N GLY A 115 -9.44 5.58 -10.51
CA GLY A 115 -9.66 5.24 -9.11
C GLY A 115 -8.36 4.94 -8.35
N PRO A 116 -8.45 4.71 -7.04
CA PRO A 116 -7.30 4.48 -6.18
C PRO A 116 -6.66 3.12 -6.46
N VAL A 117 -5.32 3.09 -6.51
CA VAL A 117 -4.53 1.86 -6.65
C VAL A 117 -3.62 1.72 -5.44
N THR A 118 -3.71 0.59 -4.77
CA THR A 118 -2.89 0.27 -3.59
C THR A 118 -1.56 -0.39 -3.98
N SER A 119 -0.50 -0.13 -3.23
CA SER A 119 0.86 -0.52 -3.63
C SER A 119 1.13 -2.03 -3.50
N VAL A 120 0.66 -2.67 -2.43
CA VAL A 120 1.00 -4.07 -2.13
C VAL A 120 0.48 -5.06 -3.18
N PRO A 121 -0.77 -5.00 -3.65
CA PRO A 121 -1.26 -5.86 -4.72
C PRO A 121 -0.44 -5.73 -6.01
N VAL A 122 -0.09 -4.50 -6.40
CA VAL A 122 0.75 -4.24 -7.58
C VAL A 122 2.14 -4.84 -7.41
N GLU A 123 2.80 -4.59 -6.28
CA GLU A 123 4.13 -5.09 -5.99
C GLU A 123 4.17 -6.62 -5.98
N ARG A 124 3.17 -7.28 -5.40
CA ARG A 124 3.04 -8.74 -5.46
C ARG A 124 2.84 -9.28 -6.88
N ALA A 125 2.05 -8.61 -7.70
CA ALA A 125 1.91 -8.96 -9.11
C ALA A 125 3.26 -8.87 -9.84
N VAL A 126 4.04 -7.81 -9.57
CA VAL A 126 5.39 -7.65 -10.13
C VAL A 126 6.35 -8.74 -9.64
N GLU A 127 6.31 -9.07 -8.34
CA GLU A 127 7.12 -10.16 -7.77
C GLU A 127 6.83 -11.50 -8.43
N ARG A 128 5.55 -11.82 -8.67
CA ARG A 128 5.17 -13.03 -9.43
C ARG A 128 5.69 -12.98 -10.86
N ALA A 129 5.49 -11.85 -11.53
CA ALA A 129 5.94 -11.67 -12.91
C ALA A 129 7.46 -11.84 -13.08
N LEU A 130 8.26 -11.35 -12.15
CA LEU A 130 9.70 -11.22 -12.30
C LEU A 130 10.51 -12.21 -11.44
N GLY A 131 9.89 -13.04 -10.62
CA GLY A 131 10.57 -14.02 -9.79
C GLY A 131 11.23 -13.41 -8.55
N LEU A 132 10.45 -12.79 -7.68
CA LEU A 132 10.86 -12.25 -6.36
C LEU A 132 11.81 -11.04 -6.42
N MET A 133 11.85 -10.31 -7.51
CA MET A 133 12.52 -9.01 -7.54
C MET A 133 11.74 -8.01 -6.69
N ARG A 134 12.45 -7.29 -5.81
CA ARG A 134 11.82 -6.20 -5.04
C ARG A 134 11.34 -5.10 -5.98
N SER A 135 10.18 -4.57 -5.70
CA SER A 135 9.59 -3.48 -6.48
C SER A 135 8.90 -2.45 -5.60
N ALA A 136 8.67 -1.28 -6.15
CA ALA A 136 7.86 -0.24 -5.56
C ALA A 136 6.82 0.26 -6.57
N ALA A 137 5.56 0.27 -6.17
CA ALA A 137 4.47 0.89 -6.91
C ALA A 137 4.21 2.28 -6.35
N VAL A 138 4.33 3.30 -7.19
CA VAL A 138 4.23 4.71 -6.79
C VAL A 138 3.36 5.51 -7.75
N GLY A 139 2.71 6.56 -7.22
CA GLY A 139 1.98 7.54 -8.02
C GLY A 139 2.89 8.70 -8.41
N VAL A 140 2.86 9.09 -9.69
CA VAL A 140 3.58 10.24 -10.23
C VAL A 140 2.59 11.19 -10.87
N GLY A 141 2.77 12.49 -10.66
CA GLY A 141 1.88 13.55 -11.12
C GLY A 141 0.99 14.13 -10.01
N PRO A 142 0.07 15.04 -10.37
CA PRO A 142 -0.79 15.72 -9.41
C PRO A 142 -1.81 14.78 -8.76
N ALA A 143 -2.16 15.02 -7.50
CA ALA A 143 -3.21 14.28 -6.79
C ALA A 143 -4.53 14.30 -7.59
N GLY A 144 -5.25 13.19 -7.62
CA GLY A 144 -6.46 12.98 -8.42
C GLY A 144 -6.22 12.66 -9.90
N ALA A 145 -4.97 12.78 -10.38
CA ALA A 145 -4.57 12.47 -11.74
C ALA A 145 -3.21 11.77 -11.82
N GLN A 146 -2.79 11.13 -10.73
CA GLN A 146 -1.54 10.38 -10.69
C GLN A 146 -1.55 9.21 -11.67
N GLN A 147 -0.38 8.89 -12.16
CA GLN A 147 -0.15 7.71 -12.98
C GLN A 147 0.66 6.69 -12.18
N LEU A 148 0.28 5.42 -12.31
CA LEU A 148 0.99 4.32 -11.70
C LEU A 148 2.33 4.09 -12.40
N VAL A 149 3.41 4.18 -11.62
CA VAL A 149 4.77 3.85 -12.05
C VAL A 149 5.28 2.70 -11.17
N VAL A 150 5.88 1.71 -11.81
CA VAL A 150 6.55 0.59 -11.13
C VAL A 150 8.05 0.77 -11.23
N VAL A 151 8.75 0.68 -10.10
CA VAL A 151 10.22 0.70 -10.05
C VAL A 151 10.70 -0.65 -9.54
N VAL A 152 11.55 -1.32 -10.32
CA VAL A 152 12.07 -2.66 -10.04
C VAL A 152 13.53 -2.58 -9.59
N GLU A 153 13.90 -3.33 -8.54
CA GLU A 153 15.27 -3.44 -8.08
C GLU A 153 16.02 -4.46 -8.96
N GLN A 154 17.07 -4.00 -9.63
CA GLN A 154 17.94 -4.80 -10.47
C GLN A 154 19.39 -4.42 -10.18
N PRO A 155 20.14 -5.21 -9.36
CA PRO A 155 21.49 -4.86 -8.91
C PRO A 155 22.49 -4.57 -10.04
N ASP A 156 22.34 -5.24 -11.18
CA ASP A 156 23.26 -5.14 -12.31
C ASP A 156 22.79 -4.17 -13.41
N ALA A 157 21.64 -3.50 -13.23
CA ALA A 157 21.10 -2.56 -14.20
C ALA A 157 21.48 -1.12 -13.86
N ASP A 158 21.60 -0.30 -14.90
CA ASP A 158 21.63 1.16 -14.73
C ASP A 158 20.24 1.67 -14.32
N ALA A 159 20.24 2.74 -13.55
CA ALA A 159 18.99 3.40 -13.19
C ALA A 159 18.37 4.07 -14.42
N GLY A 160 17.05 3.86 -14.64
CA GLY A 160 16.34 4.44 -15.78
C GLY A 160 15.14 3.59 -16.23
N PRO A 161 14.73 3.71 -17.50
CA PRO A 161 13.70 2.84 -18.07
C PRO A 161 14.14 1.36 -17.99
N ALA A 162 13.23 0.49 -17.54
CA ALA A 162 13.49 -0.94 -17.50
C ALA A 162 13.57 -1.53 -18.93
N ASP A 163 14.18 -2.71 -19.06
CA ASP A 163 14.24 -3.43 -20.33
C ASP A 163 12.82 -3.76 -20.85
N ALA A 164 12.71 -3.86 -22.18
CA ALA A 164 11.43 -4.11 -22.86
C ALA A 164 10.74 -5.40 -22.39
N GLU A 165 11.51 -6.44 -22.10
CA GLU A 165 10.99 -7.70 -21.57
C GLU A 165 10.37 -7.54 -20.19
N ILE A 166 11.05 -6.85 -19.28
CA ILE A 166 10.56 -6.54 -17.94
C ILE A 166 9.31 -5.68 -18.02
N MET A 167 9.33 -4.63 -18.84
CA MET A 167 8.16 -3.78 -19.06
C MET A 167 6.95 -4.57 -19.54
N ALA A 168 7.13 -5.49 -20.49
CA ALA A 168 6.06 -6.32 -21.01
C ALA A 168 5.51 -7.27 -19.95
N ARG A 169 6.37 -7.95 -19.19
CA ARG A 169 5.97 -8.86 -18.11
C ARG A 169 5.18 -8.14 -17.02
N VAL A 170 5.66 -6.99 -16.57
CA VAL A 170 4.98 -6.18 -15.56
C VAL A 170 3.60 -5.73 -16.05
N ARG A 171 3.51 -5.18 -17.27
CA ARG A 171 2.24 -4.70 -17.83
C ARG A 171 1.22 -5.79 -18.09
N ASN A 172 1.66 -7.01 -18.36
CA ASN A 172 0.77 -8.16 -18.58
C ASN A 172 0.20 -8.71 -17.26
N GLU A 173 0.95 -8.60 -16.16
CA GLU A 173 0.55 -9.16 -14.86
C GLU A 173 -0.21 -8.16 -14.00
N VAL A 174 0.14 -6.86 -14.06
CA VAL A 174 -0.52 -5.84 -13.26
C VAL A 174 -1.88 -5.48 -13.83
N ALA A 175 -2.93 -5.62 -13.04
CA ALA A 175 -4.31 -5.38 -13.46
C ALA A 175 -4.65 -3.91 -13.77
N HIS A 176 -3.75 -2.98 -13.46
CA HIS A 176 -3.93 -1.54 -13.66
C HIS A 176 -3.02 -1.03 -14.77
N PRO A 177 -3.41 0.04 -15.48
CA PRO A 177 -2.55 0.68 -16.47
C PRO A 177 -1.24 1.18 -15.83
N VAL A 178 -0.09 0.64 -16.24
CA VAL A 178 1.24 1.05 -15.78
C VAL A 178 1.82 2.02 -16.81
N ALA A 179 1.96 3.30 -16.41
CA ALA A 179 2.46 4.36 -17.28
C ALA A 179 3.95 4.16 -17.63
N ALA A 180 4.76 3.81 -16.63
CA ALA A 180 6.16 3.52 -16.82
C ALA A 180 6.64 2.38 -15.91
N VAL A 181 7.62 1.63 -16.40
CA VAL A 181 8.41 0.68 -15.60
C VAL A 181 9.85 1.15 -15.64
N LEU A 182 10.40 1.43 -14.46
CA LEU A 182 11.77 1.89 -14.28
C LEU A 182 12.59 0.82 -13.52
N SER A 183 13.89 0.85 -13.65
CA SER A 183 14.83 0.00 -12.88
C SER A 183 15.82 0.85 -12.10
N VAL A 184 16.24 0.33 -10.95
CA VAL A 184 17.31 0.90 -10.12
C VAL A 184 18.19 -0.22 -9.57
N PRO A 185 19.49 0.01 -9.32
CA PRO A 185 20.37 -0.98 -8.70
C PRO A 185 19.91 -1.41 -7.30
N SER A 186 19.32 -0.49 -6.54
CA SER A 186 18.74 -0.75 -5.22
C SER A 186 17.63 0.22 -4.92
N LEU A 187 16.59 -0.24 -4.24
CA LEU A 187 15.51 0.60 -3.73
C LEU A 187 15.90 1.24 -2.38
N PRO A 188 15.56 2.51 -2.14
CA PRO A 188 15.83 3.15 -0.87
C PRO A 188 15.02 2.50 0.25
N VAL A 189 15.62 2.39 1.43
CA VAL A 189 14.94 1.87 2.61
C VAL A 189 14.90 2.94 3.70
N ASP A 190 13.80 3.00 4.45
CA ASP A 190 13.70 3.86 5.62
C ASP A 190 14.75 3.43 6.64
N VAL A 191 15.69 4.32 6.97
CA VAL A 191 16.79 4.05 7.92
C VAL A 191 16.30 3.65 9.32
N ARG A 192 15.08 4.02 9.68
CA ARG A 192 14.44 3.68 10.96
C ARG A 192 13.80 2.29 10.93
N HIS A 193 13.55 1.75 9.73
CA HIS A 193 12.86 0.48 9.52
C HIS A 193 13.50 -0.24 8.33
N ASN A 194 14.69 -0.80 8.51
CA ASN A 194 15.58 -1.38 7.50
C ASN A 194 14.97 -2.31 6.42
N ALA A 195 13.71 -2.67 6.53
CA ALA A 195 13.04 -3.52 5.55
C ALA A 195 12.02 -2.77 4.69
N LYS A 196 11.63 -1.53 5.07
CA LYS A 196 10.56 -0.80 4.37
C LYS A 196 11.14 0.09 3.28
N ILE A 197 10.62 -0.04 2.07
CA ILE A 197 10.96 0.84 0.95
C ILE A 197 10.47 2.26 1.26
N ASP A 198 11.33 3.25 1.06
CA ASP A 198 10.94 4.67 1.08
C ASP A 198 10.27 5.05 -0.26
N ARG A 199 8.97 4.78 -0.34
CA ARG A 199 8.18 5.07 -1.56
C ARG A 199 8.09 6.54 -1.88
N ALA A 200 8.25 7.43 -0.91
CA ALA A 200 8.25 8.86 -1.16
C ALA A 200 9.51 9.28 -1.95
N ALA A 201 10.68 8.76 -1.56
CA ALA A 201 11.92 8.96 -2.30
C ALA A 201 11.85 8.37 -3.71
N VAL A 202 11.27 7.15 -3.85
CA VAL A 202 11.07 6.50 -5.16
C VAL A 202 10.15 7.32 -6.06
N ALA A 203 9.03 7.81 -5.54
CA ALA A 203 8.08 8.63 -6.31
C ALA A 203 8.72 9.93 -6.81
N ALA A 204 9.44 10.63 -5.94
CA ALA A 204 10.13 11.88 -6.29
C ALA A 204 11.21 11.66 -7.36
N TRP A 205 11.96 10.55 -7.27
CA TRP A 205 12.93 10.18 -8.29
C TRP A 205 12.26 9.83 -9.62
N ALA A 206 11.22 9.00 -9.59
CA ALA A 206 10.48 8.60 -10.78
C ALA A 206 9.87 9.83 -11.51
N ASP A 207 9.30 10.78 -10.77
CA ASP A 207 8.79 12.05 -11.31
C ASP A 207 9.90 12.82 -12.03
N THR A 208 11.08 12.94 -11.40
CA THR A 208 12.24 13.61 -11.97
C THR A 208 12.70 12.93 -13.28
N VAL A 209 12.79 11.61 -13.30
CA VAL A 209 13.22 10.85 -14.48
C VAL A 209 12.23 11.00 -15.62
N LEU A 210 10.94 10.89 -15.35
CA LEU A 210 9.88 11.01 -16.35
C LEU A 210 9.74 12.44 -16.90
N ALA A 211 10.13 13.43 -16.14
CA ALA A 211 10.26 14.81 -16.59
C ALA A 211 11.54 15.08 -17.42
N GLY A 212 12.36 14.06 -17.71
CA GLY A 212 13.62 14.19 -18.45
C GLY A 212 14.82 14.68 -17.60
N GLY A 213 14.69 14.58 -16.28
CA GLY A 213 15.74 14.97 -15.35
C GLY A 213 16.79 13.89 -15.11
N ARG A 214 17.54 14.03 -14.00
CA ARG A 214 18.66 13.15 -13.65
C ARG A 214 18.19 11.73 -13.37
N VAL A 215 18.75 10.78 -14.11
CA VAL A 215 18.40 9.34 -13.99
C VAL A 215 19.06 8.67 -12.78
N LYS A 216 20.30 9.07 -12.40
CA LYS A 216 21.00 8.46 -11.25
C LYS A 216 20.29 8.86 -9.93
N PRO A 217 19.79 7.89 -9.15
CA PRO A 217 19.19 8.18 -7.85
C PRO A 217 20.22 8.75 -6.86
N ASN A 218 19.74 9.42 -5.84
CA ASN A 218 20.57 10.11 -4.84
C ASN A 218 20.36 9.58 -3.41
N TRP A 219 19.86 8.35 -3.27
CA TRP A 219 19.79 7.61 -2.01
C TRP A 219 20.92 6.59 -1.87
#